data_c8488d02e6de289c12cdd5beef25995b
#
_entry.id   c8488d02e6de289c12cdd5beef25995b
#
_cell.length_a   1.000
_cell.length_b   1.000
_cell.length_c   1.000
_cell.angle_alpha   90.00
_cell.angle_beta   90.00
_cell.angle_gamma   90.00
#
_symmetry.space_group_name_H-M   'P 1'
#
loop_
_entity.id
_entity.type
_entity.pdbx_description
1 polymer ?
#
loop_
_entity_poly.entity_id
_entity_poly.type
_entity_poly.pdbx_seq_one_letter_code
_entity_poly.pdbx_strand_id
1 'polypeptide(L)'
;MTNKGTKKTVITLFIVTVLMFGFGYAMVPLYDVFCKITGLNGKTIRVVESKVKEEYKTDRIVKIRFDSNINGDLPWKLKSNVKTMKVHPGKFYEATYVVENLYNGNVTGQAIPSVSPQIASLYFKKAECFCFINQLLKPGEVKEMVVRFEVDKDLPEDVTALTLSYTFFRAKKVAVN
;
A
#
# COMPACT_ATOMS: atom_id res chain seq x y z
N MET A 1 44.90 23.48 37.43
CA MET A 1 45.69 22.41 36.74
C MET A 1 44.71 21.50 36.01
N THR A 2 44.37 21.80 34.78
CA THR A 2 43.51 20.93 33.97
C THR A 2 44.35 19.78 33.39
N ASN A 3 44.11 18.61 33.91
CA ASN A 3 44.85 17.39 33.58
C ASN A 3 44.73 17.10 32.05
N LYS A 4 45.87 17.02 31.34
CA LYS A 4 45.92 16.73 29.89
C LYS A 4 45.11 15.45 29.50
N GLY A 5 45.00 14.50 30.44
CA GLY A 5 44.16 13.30 30.27
C GLY A 5 42.67 13.60 30.18
N THR A 6 42.16 14.45 31.05
CA THR A 6 40.75 14.82 31.12
C THR A 6 40.26 15.52 29.84
N LYS A 7 41.10 16.39 29.26
CA LYS A 7 40.79 17.07 27.98
C LYS A 7 40.68 16.06 26.83
N LYS A 8 41.59 15.11 26.74
CA LYS A 8 41.50 14.04 25.69
C LYS A 8 40.25 13.20 25.82
N THR A 9 39.90 12.81 27.05
CA THR A 9 38.68 12.02 27.30
C THR A 9 37.41 12.79 26.90
N VAL A 10 37.32 14.08 27.27
CA VAL A 10 36.17 14.91 26.91
C VAL A 10 36.05 15.09 25.39
N ILE A 11 37.15 15.32 24.68
CA ILE A 11 37.17 15.46 23.23
C ILE A 11 36.75 14.14 22.57
N THR A 12 37.25 13.00 23.04
CA THR A 12 36.88 11.68 22.51
C THR A 12 35.40 11.40 22.70
N LEU A 13 34.85 11.68 23.87
CA LEU A 13 33.42 11.51 24.14
C LEU A 13 32.58 12.41 23.24
N PHE A 14 33.00 13.66 23.04
CA PHE A 14 32.30 14.56 22.12
C PHE A 14 32.30 14.06 20.67
N ILE A 15 33.44 13.59 20.17
CA ILE A 15 33.58 13.02 18.83
C ILE A 15 32.68 11.78 18.66
N VAL A 16 32.69 10.88 19.65
CA VAL A 16 31.85 9.68 19.63
C VAL A 16 30.37 10.04 19.58
N THR A 17 29.96 11.03 20.36
CA THR A 17 28.56 11.51 20.35
C THR A 17 28.18 12.06 18.98
N VAL A 18 29.01 12.93 18.41
CA VAL A 18 28.76 13.51 17.07
C VAL A 18 28.71 12.44 15.99
N LEU A 19 29.59 11.45 16.03
CA LEU A 19 29.60 10.31 15.09
C LEU A 19 28.33 9.45 15.23
N MET A 20 27.87 9.23 16.46
CA MET A 20 26.64 8.46 16.71
C MET A 20 25.39 9.16 16.15
N PHE A 21 25.30 10.49 16.36
CA PHE A 21 24.21 11.28 15.75
C PHE A 21 24.31 11.33 14.22
N GLY A 22 25.51 11.51 13.68
CA GLY A 22 25.75 11.50 12.23
C GLY A 22 25.38 10.15 11.59
N PHE A 23 25.71 9.06 12.24
CA PHE A 23 25.34 7.72 11.80
C PHE A 23 23.81 7.52 11.79
N GLY A 24 23.11 7.93 12.87
CA GLY A 24 21.64 7.86 12.92
C GLY A 24 20.98 8.66 11.80
N TYR A 25 21.51 9.86 11.52
CA TYR A 25 20.99 10.68 10.43
C TYR A 25 21.26 10.08 9.03
N ALA A 26 22.41 9.47 8.84
CA ALA A 26 22.77 8.82 7.58
C ALA A 26 21.98 7.53 7.31
N MET A 27 21.48 6.87 8.36
CA MET A 27 20.65 5.67 8.23
C MET A 27 19.30 5.92 7.55
N VAL A 28 18.72 7.12 7.71
CA VAL A 28 17.41 7.46 7.14
C VAL A 28 17.43 7.42 5.60
N PRO A 29 18.32 8.16 4.91
CA PRO A 29 18.37 8.10 3.45
C PRO A 29 18.86 6.74 2.94
N LEU A 30 19.74 6.06 3.67
CA LEU A 30 20.21 4.72 3.30
C LEU A 30 19.06 3.70 3.31
N TYR A 31 18.19 3.77 4.32
CA TYR A 31 17.00 2.93 4.41
C TYR A 31 16.02 3.21 3.27
N ASP A 32 15.82 4.47 2.90
CA ASP A 32 14.97 4.85 1.77
C ASP A 32 15.47 4.29 0.43
N VAL A 33 16.79 4.36 0.20
CA VAL A 33 17.43 3.80 -1.00
C VAL A 33 17.30 2.28 -1.00
N PHE A 34 17.56 1.64 0.14
CA PHE A 34 17.42 0.20 0.30
C PHE A 34 15.99 -0.27 0.02
N CYS A 35 14.98 0.40 0.59
CA CYS A 35 13.58 0.09 0.34
C CYS A 35 13.16 0.30 -1.11
N LYS A 36 13.74 1.29 -1.80
CA LYS A 36 13.49 1.50 -3.25
C LYS A 36 14.08 0.40 -4.11
N ILE A 37 15.29 -0.08 -3.78
CA ILE A 37 15.97 -1.14 -4.55
C ILE A 37 15.33 -2.50 -4.28
N THR A 38 14.99 -2.79 -3.03
CA THR A 38 14.42 -4.10 -2.62
C THR A 38 12.92 -4.20 -2.79
N GLY A 39 12.23 -3.09 -3.06
CA GLY A 39 10.77 -3.05 -3.22
C GLY A 39 9.97 -3.36 -1.94
N LEU A 40 10.63 -3.37 -0.78
CA LEU A 40 10.02 -3.76 0.50
C LEU A 40 8.93 -2.80 1.01
N ASN A 41 8.77 -1.66 0.40
CA ASN A 41 7.94 -0.58 0.96
C ASN A 41 6.44 -0.67 0.62
N GLY A 42 5.97 -1.67 -0.11
CA GLY A 42 4.55 -1.99 -0.33
C GLY A 42 3.55 -0.83 -0.56
N LYS A 43 4.05 0.40 -0.61
CA LYS A 43 3.23 1.60 -0.76
C LYS A 43 2.90 1.82 -2.23
N THR A 44 1.66 1.64 -2.57
CA THR A 44 1.12 2.09 -3.86
C THR A 44 1.16 3.61 -3.92
N ILE A 45 1.84 4.15 -4.92
CA ILE A 45 1.98 5.59 -5.12
C ILE A 45 0.60 6.16 -5.47
N ARG A 46 0.18 7.21 -4.75
CA ARG A 46 -0.98 8.01 -5.09
C ARG A 46 -0.62 8.88 -6.29
N VAL A 47 -1.17 8.58 -7.45
CA VAL A 47 -1.01 9.47 -8.61
C VAL A 47 -2.11 10.52 -8.57
N VAL A 48 -1.70 11.77 -8.43
CA VAL A 48 -2.55 12.93 -8.72
C VAL A 48 -2.77 12.93 -10.24
N GLU A 49 -3.99 13.08 -10.65
CA GLU A 49 -4.46 13.09 -12.04
C GLU A 49 -3.72 14.16 -12.85
N SER A 50 -2.56 13.83 -13.41
CA SER A 50 -1.92 14.66 -14.42
C SER A 50 -2.15 14.03 -15.79
N LYS A 51 -2.90 14.77 -16.60
CA LYS A 51 -3.20 14.56 -18.01
C LYS A 51 -2.00 14.01 -18.76
N VAL A 52 -2.05 12.77 -19.19
CA VAL A 52 -1.19 12.28 -20.27
C VAL A 52 -2.05 11.51 -21.25
N LYS A 53 -2.44 12.19 -22.31
CA LYS A 53 -2.79 11.56 -23.58
C LYS A 53 -1.49 11.15 -24.24
N GLU A 54 -1.03 9.95 -24.04
CA GLU A 54 -0.03 9.33 -24.89
C GLU A 54 -0.58 8.01 -25.44
N GLU A 55 -0.41 7.88 -26.77
CA GLU A 55 -0.83 6.76 -27.60
C GLU A 55 -0.07 5.49 -27.18
N TYR A 56 -0.80 4.55 -26.55
CA TYR A 56 -0.23 3.35 -25.96
C TYR A 56 -0.03 2.26 -27.03
N LYS A 57 1.21 2.11 -27.48
CA LYS A 57 1.66 1.00 -28.33
C LYS A 57 2.34 -0.09 -27.49
N THR A 58 1.60 -0.82 -26.69
CA THR A 58 2.13 -2.04 -26.08
C THR A 58 1.06 -3.13 -26.16
N ASP A 59 1.31 -4.14 -27.01
CA ASP A 59 0.48 -5.36 -27.09
C ASP A 59 0.63 -6.28 -25.88
N ARG A 60 1.40 -5.83 -24.88
CA ARG A 60 1.65 -6.59 -23.66
C ARG A 60 0.38 -6.69 -22.82
N ILE A 61 0.08 -7.91 -22.40
CA ILE A 61 -1.06 -8.21 -21.52
C ILE A 61 -0.53 -8.71 -20.18
N VAL A 62 -1.00 -8.10 -19.10
CA VAL A 62 -0.74 -8.52 -17.71
C VAL A 62 -2.03 -9.08 -17.13
N LYS A 63 -1.93 -10.24 -16.47
CA LYS A 63 -3.07 -10.88 -15.82
C LYS A 63 -3.18 -10.42 -14.37
N ILE A 64 -4.28 -9.79 -13.98
CA ILE A 64 -4.56 -9.41 -12.60
C ILE A 64 -5.56 -10.37 -11.98
N ARG A 65 -5.20 -10.94 -10.84
CA ARG A 65 -6.11 -11.70 -9.98
C ARG A 65 -6.60 -10.80 -8.85
N PHE A 66 -7.88 -10.88 -8.54
CA PHE A 66 -8.52 -10.13 -7.47
C PHE A 66 -8.91 -11.10 -6.34
N ASP A 67 -8.22 -10.98 -5.21
CA ASP A 67 -8.52 -11.75 -4.01
C ASP A 67 -9.19 -10.85 -2.97
N SER A 68 -10.05 -11.47 -2.18
CA SER A 68 -10.84 -10.79 -1.15
C SER A 68 -10.92 -11.65 0.10
N ASN A 69 -10.39 -11.11 1.21
CA ASN A 69 -10.32 -11.80 2.49
C ASN A 69 -10.97 -10.97 3.59
N ILE A 70 -11.55 -11.66 4.56
CA ILE A 70 -12.07 -11.06 5.79
C ILE A 70 -11.28 -11.65 6.93
N ASN A 71 -10.75 -10.80 7.80
CA ASN A 71 -10.00 -11.24 8.96
C ASN A 71 -10.90 -11.29 10.19
N GLY A 72 -10.87 -12.44 10.87
CA GLY A 72 -11.37 -12.70 12.21
C GLY A 72 -12.82 -12.29 12.46
N ASP A 73 -12.99 -11.32 13.35
CA ASP A 73 -14.26 -10.95 13.97
C ASP A 73 -15.13 -10.00 13.14
N LEU A 74 -14.84 -9.78 11.86
CA LEU A 74 -15.65 -8.93 11.01
C LEU A 74 -16.80 -9.74 10.39
N PRO A 75 -18.05 -9.56 10.81
CA PRO A 75 -19.19 -10.32 10.32
C PRO A 75 -19.71 -9.78 8.99
N TRP A 76 -18.80 -9.63 8.04
CA TRP A 76 -19.09 -9.17 6.69
C TRP A 76 -18.90 -10.31 5.69
N LYS A 77 -19.59 -10.21 4.58
CA LYS A 77 -19.35 -11.02 3.40
C LYS A 77 -18.74 -10.15 2.32
N LEU A 78 -17.65 -10.62 1.73
CA LEU A 78 -16.90 -9.89 0.71
C LEU A 78 -16.82 -10.72 -0.56
N LYS A 79 -17.10 -10.09 -1.69
CA LYS A 79 -16.99 -10.73 -2.99
C LYS A 79 -16.46 -9.74 -4.02
N SER A 80 -15.51 -10.16 -4.83
CA SER A 80 -15.11 -9.43 -6.03
C SER A 80 -16.02 -9.81 -7.21
N ASN A 81 -16.45 -8.83 -7.99
CA ASN A 81 -17.23 -9.08 -9.20
C ASN A 81 -16.39 -9.79 -10.28
N VAL A 82 -15.08 -9.55 -10.28
CA VAL A 82 -14.16 -10.12 -11.26
C VAL A 82 -13.05 -10.86 -10.53
N LYS A 83 -12.87 -12.15 -10.80
CA LYS A 83 -11.76 -12.93 -10.21
C LYS A 83 -10.43 -12.69 -10.93
N THR A 84 -10.48 -12.42 -12.23
CA THR A 84 -9.28 -12.22 -13.05
C THR A 84 -9.59 -11.27 -14.18
N MET A 85 -8.67 -10.34 -14.44
CA MET A 85 -8.76 -9.40 -15.55
C MET A 85 -7.44 -9.39 -16.33
N LYS A 86 -7.53 -9.28 -17.65
CA LYS A 86 -6.39 -9.02 -18.52
C LYS A 86 -6.32 -7.54 -18.78
N VAL A 87 -5.18 -6.92 -18.49
CA VAL A 87 -4.97 -5.47 -18.61
C VAL A 87 -3.76 -5.16 -19.47
N HIS A 88 -3.80 -4.04 -20.16
CA HIS A 88 -2.64 -3.48 -20.84
C HIS A 88 -1.99 -2.43 -19.92
N PRO A 89 -0.67 -2.52 -19.65
CA PRO A 89 0.03 -1.49 -18.90
C PRO A 89 -0.20 -0.08 -19.48
N GLY A 90 -0.35 0.90 -18.61
CA GLY A 90 -0.62 2.29 -18.99
C GLY A 90 -2.08 2.62 -19.25
N LYS A 91 -3.03 1.71 -19.06
CA LYS A 91 -4.47 1.97 -19.14
C LYS A 91 -5.13 1.88 -17.78
N PHE A 92 -6.16 2.70 -17.57
CA PHE A 92 -7.01 2.62 -16.38
C PHE A 92 -8.06 1.52 -16.52
N TYR A 93 -8.23 0.80 -15.43
CA TYR A 93 -9.25 -0.24 -15.27
C TYR A 93 -9.97 -0.07 -13.95
N GLU A 94 -11.18 -0.65 -13.89
CA GLU A 94 -12.00 -0.65 -12.68
C GLU A 94 -12.34 -2.07 -12.27
N ALA A 95 -12.30 -2.32 -10.97
CA ALA A 95 -12.77 -3.55 -10.36
C ALA A 95 -13.70 -3.21 -9.19
N THR A 96 -14.81 -3.93 -9.07
CA THR A 96 -15.81 -3.70 -8.04
C THR A 96 -15.79 -4.83 -7.03
N TYR A 97 -15.75 -4.47 -5.75
CA TYR A 97 -15.95 -5.35 -4.62
C TYR A 97 -17.30 -5.07 -3.99
N VAL A 98 -18.02 -6.12 -3.64
CA VAL A 98 -19.32 -6.03 -2.95
C VAL A 98 -19.12 -6.53 -1.53
N VAL A 99 -19.50 -5.72 -0.55
CA VAL A 99 -19.49 -6.07 0.85
C VAL A 99 -20.91 -6.05 1.41
N GLU A 100 -21.19 -6.98 2.31
CA GLU A 100 -22.48 -7.14 2.97
C GLU A 100 -22.24 -7.33 4.48
N ASN A 101 -22.94 -6.56 5.30
CA ASN A 101 -22.89 -6.74 6.75
C ASN A 101 -23.92 -7.77 7.18
N LEU A 102 -23.46 -8.91 7.69
CA LEU A 102 -24.32 -10.01 8.15
C LEU A 102 -24.74 -9.90 9.63
N TYR A 103 -24.26 -8.86 10.33
CA TYR A 103 -24.56 -8.65 11.73
C TYR A 103 -25.79 -7.77 11.93
N ASN A 104 -26.53 -8.01 13.02
CA ASN A 104 -27.75 -7.26 13.36
C ASN A 104 -27.47 -5.86 13.98
N GLY A 105 -26.27 -5.34 13.82
CA GLY A 105 -25.83 -4.03 14.33
C GLY A 105 -24.89 -3.34 13.36
N ASN A 106 -24.62 -2.06 13.63
CA ASN A 106 -23.65 -1.29 12.86
C ASN A 106 -22.23 -1.83 13.07
N VAL A 107 -21.52 -2.10 11.99
CA VAL A 107 -20.14 -2.58 12.03
C VAL A 107 -19.26 -1.71 11.16
N THR A 108 -18.11 -1.31 11.71
CA THR A 108 -17.11 -0.55 10.98
C THR A 108 -15.97 -1.46 10.58
N GLY A 109 -15.66 -1.48 9.29
CA GLY A 109 -14.54 -2.20 8.72
C GLY A 109 -13.56 -1.28 8.02
N GLN A 110 -12.31 -1.73 7.93
CA GLN A 110 -11.23 -1.09 7.20
C GLN A 110 -10.61 -2.07 6.23
N ALA A 111 -10.41 -1.64 4.99
CA ALA A 111 -9.77 -2.44 3.95
C ALA A 111 -8.26 -2.17 3.91
N ILE A 112 -7.46 -3.22 3.85
CA ILE A 112 -6.01 -3.15 3.64
C ILE A 112 -5.69 -3.83 2.31
N PRO A 113 -5.19 -3.07 1.32
CA PRO A 113 -4.77 -3.63 0.05
C PRO A 113 -3.36 -4.23 0.11
N SER A 114 -3.15 -5.29 -0.63
CA SER A 114 -1.85 -5.91 -0.85
C SER A 114 -1.69 -6.29 -2.32
N VAL A 115 -0.49 -6.11 -2.87
CA VAL A 115 -0.14 -6.49 -4.25
C VAL A 115 0.99 -7.51 -4.21
N SER A 116 0.84 -8.59 -4.95
CA SER A 116 1.85 -9.65 -5.09
C SER A 116 2.10 -9.92 -6.58
N PRO A 117 3.36 -10.12 -7.02
CA PRO A 117 4.59 -10.06 -6.26
C PRO A 117 4.90 -8.63 -5.77
N GLN A 118 5.73 -8.53 -4.72
CA GLN A 118 5.99 -7.24 -4.07
C GLN A 118 6.59 -6.19 -5.03
N ILE A 119 7.42 -6.62 -5.96
CA ILE A 119 7.98 -5.73 -6.99
C ILE A 119 6.89 -5.04 -7.81
N ALA A 120 5.79 -5.73 -8.11
CA ALA A 120 4.67 -5.17 -8.86
C ALA A 120 3.93 -4.05 -8.10
N SER A 121 4.07 -3.98 -6.77
CA SER A 121 3.43 -2.93 -5.97
C SER A 121 3.94 -1.52 -6.30
N LEU A 122 5.19 -1.40 -6.78
CA LEU A 122 5.80 -0.14 -7.21
C LEU A 122 5.19 0.39 -8.51
N TYR A 123 4.71 -0.52 -9.35
CA TYR A 123 4.16 -0.25 -10.67
C TYR A 123 2.63 -0.30 -10.70
N PHE A 124 1.99 -0.54 -9.55
CA PHE A 124 0.55 -0.58 -9.41
C PHE A 124 0.03 0.74 -8.83
N LYS A 125 -0.52 1.59 -9.70
CA LYS A 125 -1.04 2.91 -9.35
C LYS A 125 -2.54 2.83 -9.10
N LYS A 126 -2.99 3.30 -7.94
CA LYS A 126 -4.42 3.44 -7.62
C LYS A 126 -4.83 4.89 -7.73
N ALA A 127 -5.79 5.19 -8.58
CA ALA A 127 -6.38 6.52 -8.70
C ALA A 127 -7.41 6.76 -7.60
N GLU A 128 -8.29 5.79 -7.36
CA GLU A 128 -9.31 5.85 -6.32
C GLU A 128 -9.32 4.57 -5.51
N CYS A 129 -9.43 4.71 -4.20
CA CYS A 129 -9.50 3.58 -3.29
C CYS A 129 -10.36 3.90 -2.06
N PHE A 130 -11.30 3.04 -1.78
CA PHE A 130 -12.11 3.07 -0.55
C PHE A 130 -11.33 2.65 0.71
N CYS A 131 -10.10 2.15 0.55
CA CYS A 131 -9.28 1.60 1.64
C CYS A 131 -8.74 2.65 2.63
N PHE A 132 -8.82 3.94 2.29
CA PHE A 132 -8.36 5.02 3.17
C PHE A 132 -9.37 5.46 4.21
N ILE A 133 -10.64 5.04 4.08
CA ILE A 133 -11.74 5.47 4.95
C ILE A 133 -12.35 4.24 5.62
N ASN A 134 -12.58 4.35 6.91
CA ASN A 134 -13.36 3.34 7.63
C ASN A 134 -14.78 3.29 7.07
N GLN A 135 -15.22 2.10 6.70
CA GLN A 135 -16.55 1.88 6.16
C GLN A 135 -17.49 1.44 7.27
N LEU A 136 -18.51 2.25 7.54
CA LEU A 136 -19.60 1.89 8.45
C LEU A 136 -20.75 1.29 7.64
N LEU A 137 -21.14 0.06 7.94
CA LEU A 137 -22.30 -0.60 7.34
C LEU A 137 -23.37 -0.86 8.41
N LYS A 138 -24.62 -0.55 8.06
CA LYS A 138 -25.80 -0.86 8.86
C LYS A 138 -26.12 -2.37 8.77
N PRO A 139 -27.01 -2.89 9.63
CA PRO A 139 -27.48 -4.28 9.54
C PRO A 139 -28.02 -4.61 8.15
N GLY A 140 -27.52 -5.68 7.51
CA GLY A 140 -27.94 -6.11 6.19
C GLY A 140 -27.56 -5.17 5.03
N GLU A 141 -26.79 -4.12 5.28
CA GLU A 141 -26.38 -3.19 4.23
C GLU A 141 -25.40 -3.85 3.27
N VAL A 142 -25.70 -3.71 1.98
CA VAL A 142 -24.82 -4.11 0.88
C VAL A 142 -24.23 -2.86 0.25
N LYS A 143 -22.91 -2.83 0.10
CA LYS A 143 -22.20 -1.70 -0.49
C LYS A 143 -21.24 -2.13 -1.57
N GLU A 144 -21.28 -1.43 -2.70
CA GLU A 144 -20.31 -1.58 -3.77
C GLU A 144 -19.13 -0.64 -3.57
N MET A 145 -17.94 -1.18 -3.76
CA MET A 145 -16.67 -0.46 -3.58
C MET A 145 -15.86 -0.60 -4.86
N VAL A 146 -15.75 0.50 -5.59
CA VAL A 146 -15.01 0.55 -6.85
C VAL A 146 -13.55 0.87 -6.58
N VAL A 147 -12.66 0.13 -7.23
CA VAL A 147 -11.21 0.38 -7.25
C VAL A 147 -10.81 0.72 -8.66
N ARG A 148 -10.34 1.95 -8.87
CA ARG A 148 -9.77 2.39 -10.13
C ARG A 148 -8.26 2.34 -10.06
N PHE A 149 -7.63 1.65 -11.00
CA PHE A 149 -6.21 1.39 -10.98
C PHE A 149 -5.59 1.41 -12.39
N GLU A 150 -4.29 1.57 -12.42
CA GLU A 150 -3.44 1.47 -13.60
C GLU A 150 -2.21 0.63 -13.25
N VAL A 151 -1.79 -0.22 -14.19
CA VAL A 151 -0.47 -0.87 -14.14
C VAL A 151 0.48 -0.02 -14.98
N ASP A 152 1.62 0.37 -14.38
CA ASP A 152 2.62 1.19 -15.07
C ASP A 152 3.21 0.45 -16.27
N LYS A 153 3.57 1.20 -17.32
CA LYS A 153 4.25 0.69 -18.50
C LYS A 153 5.63 0.11 -18.16
N ASP A 154 6.29 0.69 -17.15
CA ASP A 154 7.62 0.32 -16.71
C ASP A 154 7.65 -0.95 -15.84
N LEU A 155 6.50 -1.65 -15.72
CA LEU A 155 6.46 -2.95 -15.05
C LEU A 155 7.44 -3.92 -15.69
N PRO A 156 8.37 -4.55 -14.93
CA PRO A 156 9.34 -5.51 -15.44
C PRO A 156 8.70 -6.59 -16.33
N GLU A 157 9.37 -6.98 -17.41
CA GLU A 157 8.82 -7.88 -18.42
C GLU A 157 8.56 -9.30 -17.90
N ASP A 158 9.31 -9.74 -16.91
CA ASP A 158 9.17 -11.02 -16.22
C ASP A 158 7.87 -11.10 -15.39
N VAL A 159 7.27 -9.95 -15.02
CA VAL A 159 6.00 -9.90 -14.30
C VAL A 159 4.82 -9.97 -15.26
N THR A 160 4.37 -11.18 -15.57
CA THR A 160 3.23 -11.44 -16.46
C THR A 160 1.88 -11.50 -15.73
N ALA A 161 1.92 -11.68 -14.41
CA ALA A 161 0.72 -11.74 -13.57
C ALA A 161 0.96 -11.06 -12.21
N LEU A 162 -0.09 -10.46 -11.67
CA LEU A 162 -0.10 -9.91 -10.32
C LEU A 162 -1.44 -10.21 -9.62
N THR A 163 -1.41 -10.20 -8.30
CA THR A 163 -2.59 -10.39 -7.47
C THR A 163 -2.82 -9.14 -6.64
N LEU A 164 -4.01 -8.55 -6.75
CA LEU A 164 -4.50 -7.50 -5.87
C LEU A 164 -5.43 -8.14 -4.84
N SER A 165 -5.00 -8.16 -3.59
CA SER A 165 -5.76 -8.70 -2.48
C SER A 165 -6.25 -7.57 -1.57
N TYR A 166 -7.53 -7.60 -1.21
CA TYR A 166 -8.10 -6.77 -0.16
C TYR A 166 -8.44 -7.62 1.05
N THR A 167 -7.86 -7.26 2.20
CA THR A 167 -8.21 -7.86 3.48
C THR A 167 -8.95 -6.84 4.32
N PHE A 168 -10.16 -7.20 4.75
CA PHE A 168 -10.97 -6.36 5.63
C PHE A 168 -10.78 -6.77 7.08
N PHE A 169 -10.62 -5.76 7.92
CA PHE A 169 -10.46 -5.88 9.37
C PHE A 169 -11.58 -5.11 10.06
N ARG A 170 -11.97 -5.56 11.24
CA ARG A 170 -12.85 -4.78 12.10
C ARG A 170 -12.09 -3.55 12.60
N ALA A 171 -12.57 -2.36 12.24
CA ALA A 171 -11.99 -1.14 12.75
C ALA A 171 -12.34 -0.98 14.24
N LYS A 172 -11.33 -0.74 15.08
CA LYS A 172 -11.57 -0.34 16.48
C LYS A 172 -12.28 1.00 16.46
N LYS A 173 -13.35 1.16 17.28
CA LYS A 173 -13.94 2.47 17.54
C LYS A 173 -12.83 3.36 18.08
N VAL A 174 -12.36 4.32 17.31
CA VAL A 174 -11.58 5.42 17.85
C VAL A 174 -12.60 6.24 18.65
N ALA A 175 -12.51 6.17 19.96
CA ALA A 175 -13.22 7.10 20.81
C ALA A 175 -12.63 8.48 20.51
N VAL A 176 -13.37 9.31 19.81
CA VAL A 176 -13.10 10.74 19.71
C VAL A 176 -13.53 11.30 21.05
N ASN A 177 -12.58 11.61 21.91
CA ASN A 177 -12.78 12.45 23.10
C ASN A 177 -12.98 13.89 22.66
#